data_60daf9a6c57ac7d548bf3ce79c76a1f0
#
_entry.id   60daf9a6c57ac7d548bf3ce79c76a1f0
#
_cell.length_a   1.000
_cell.length_b   1.000
_cell.length_c   1.000
_cell.angle_alpha   90.00
_cell.angle_beta   90.00
_cell.angle_gamma   90.00
#
_symmetry.space_group_name_H-M   'P 1'
#
loop_
_entity.id
_entity.type
_entity.pdbx_description
1 polymer ?
#
loop_
_entity_poly.entity_id
_entity_poly.type
_entity_poly.pdbx_seq_one_letter_code
_entity_poly.pdbx_strand_id
1 'polypeptide(L)'
;MTNLQMLVSQHQAKASQIASQSVDWGKRKTKWLSVLQALIDQIRASLVGAGVQAEQVQITRHRIVEETLGDYEAPGLQIKIGTATVLFVPVASVIIGGYGRVDVTGPRGEVKLIADDAERFHDPEEKTPSHEREWVWFAYPDKSRRGGFRLDDEGLAKVLELVLGSA
;
A
#
# COMPACT_ATOMS: atom_id res chain seq x y z
N MET A 1 2.83 -32.13 -39.27
CA MET A 1 3.55 -31.08 -38.48
C MET A 1 4.90 -31.63 -38.05
N THR A 2 5.97 -30.90 -38.33
CA THR A 2 7.32 -31.23 -37.89
C THR A 2 7.52 -30.97 -36.42
N ASN A 3 8.52 -31.58 -35.79
CA ASN A 3 8.87 -31.30 -34.40
C ASN A 3 9.18 -29.82 -34.15
N LEU A 4 9.82 -29.15 -35.13
CA LEU A 4 10.11 -27.74 -35.05
C LEU A 4 8.82 -26.89 -35.05
N GLN A 5 7.86 -27.22 -35.90
CA GLN A 5 6.56 -26.52 -35.96
C GLN A 5 5.79 -26.67 -34.66
N MET A 6 5.81 -27.87 -34.07
CA MET A 6 5.16 -28.12 -32.76
C MET A 6 5.81 -27.30 -31.65
N LEU A 7 7.13 -27.27 -31.60
CA LEU A 7 7.86 -26.50 -30.59
C LEU A 7 7.56 -25.02 -30.68
N VAL A 8 7.63 -24.45 -31.86
CA VAL A 8 7.33 -23.01 -32.11
C VAL A 8 5.87 -22.71 -31.71
N SER A 9 4.92 -23.56 -32.10
CA SER A 9 3.50 -23.39 -31.77
C SER A 9 3.27 -23.42 -30.26
N GLN A 10 3.92 -24.34 -29.54
CA GLN A 10 3.82 -24.43 -28.09
C GLN A 10 4.36 -23.18 -27.40
N HIS A 11 5.50 -22.65 -27.81
CA HIS A 11 6.09 -21.45 -27.24
C HIS A 11 5.27 -20.20 -27.54
N GLN A 12 4.71 -20.10 -28.73
CA GLN A 12 3.81 -19.01 -29.09
C GLN A 12 2.51 -19.03 -28.27
N ALA A 13 1.94 -20.22 -28.06
CA ALA A 13 0.75 -20.38 -27.21
C ALA A 13 1.03 -20.01 -25.75
N LYS A 14 2.22 -20.41 -25.24
CA LYS A 14 2.65 -20.07 -23.88
C LYS A 14 2.85 -18.56 -23.71
N ALA A 15 3.50 -17.91 -24.69
CA ALA A 15 3.69 -16.46 -24.67
C ALA A 15 2.35 -15.70 -24.69
N SER A 16 1.39 -16.15 -25.52
CA SER A 16 0.05 -15.59 -25.58
C SER A 16 -0.70 -15.78 -24.25
N GLN A 17 -0.57 -16.94 -23.61
CA GLN A 17 -1.17 -17.21 -22.31
C GLN A 17 -0.58 -16.32 -21.22
N ILE A 18 0.74 -16.15 -21.20
CA ILE A 18 1.42 -15.24 -20.25
C ILE A 18 0.96 -13.81 -20.47
N ALA A 19 0.87 -13.33 -21.70
CA ALA A 19 0.41 -11.99 -22.04
C ALA A 19 -1.04 -11.76 -21.59
N SER A 20 -1.92 -12.77 -21.72
CA SER A 20 -3.33 -12.68 -21.28
C SER A 20 -3.46 -12.70 -19.75
N GLN A 21 -2.46 -13.20 -19.03
CA GLN A 21 -2.41 -13.21 -17.57
C GLN A 21 -1.61 -12.04 -17.00
N SER A 22 -1.07 -11.15 -17.85
CA SER A 22 -0.29 -10.02 -17.40
C SER A 22 -1.16 -9.05 -16.59
N VAL A 23 -0.53 -8.42 -15.59
CA VAL A 23 -1.19 -7.42 -14.74
C VAL A 23 -1.47 -6.17 -15.57
N ASP A 24 -2.68 -5.63 -15.46
CA ASP A 24 -3.01 -4.31 -16.00
C ASP A 24 -2.44 -3.24 -15.04
N TRP A 25 -1.24 -2.77 -15.34
CA TRP A 25 -0.54 -1.82 -14.47
C TRP A 25 -1.20 -0.45 -14.40
N GLY A 26 -1.91 -0.04 -15.45
CA GLY A 26 -2.70 1.19 -15.43
C GLY A 26 -3.84 1.12 -14.42
N LYS A 27 -4.60 0.03 -14.43
CA LYS A 27 -5.67 -0.22 -13.46
C LYS A 27 -5.13 -0.45 -12.05
N ARG A 28 -3.98 -1.11 -11.93
CA ARG A 28 -3.30 -1.30 -10.64
C ARG A 28 -2.88 0.04 -10.04
N LYS A 29 -2.34 0.94 -10.83
CA LYS A 29 -1.97 2.29 -10.39
C LYS A 29 -3.18 3.08 -9.93
N THR A 30 -4.28 3.05 -10.68
CA THR A 30 -5.54 3.70 -10.32
C THR A 30 -6.07 3.15 -8.99
N LYS A 31 -6.05 1.84 -8.82
CA LYS A 31 -6.44 1.18 -7.55
C LYS A 31 -5.57 1.63 -6.39
N TRP A 32 -4.26 1.64 -6.58
CA TRP A 32 -3.30 2.09 -5.57
C TRP A 32 -3.58 3.51 -5.10
N LEU A 33 -3.73 4.45 -6.04
CA LEU A 33 -4.00 5.85 -5.71
C LEU A 33 -5.35 6.03 -5.02
N SER A 34 -6.37 5.27 -5.42
CA SER A 34 -7.70 5.27 -4.80
C SER A 34 -7.64 4.75 -3.36
N VAL A 35 -6.99 3.61 -3.14
CA VAL A 35 -6.84 3.00 -1.80
C VAL A 35 -6.01 3.91 -0.88
N LEU A 36 -4.97 4.52 -1.42
CA LEU A 36 -4.13 5.45 -0.68
C LEU A 36 -4.90 6.72 -0.28
N GLN A 37 -5.66 7.30 -1.19
CA GLN A 37 -6.49 8.47 -0.89
C GLN A 37 -7.53 8.14 0.19
N ALA A 38 -8.17 6.98 0.11
CA ALA A 38 -9.13 6.52 1.12
C ALA A 38 -8.46 6.37 2.50
N LEU A 39 -7.24 5.84 2.55
CA LEU A 39 -6.45 5.75 3.78
C LEU A 39 -6.18 7.13 4.38
N ILE A 40 -5.71 8.06 3.56
CA ILE A 40 -5.41 9.44 3.97
C ILE A 40 -6.65 10.12 4.54
N ASP A 41 -7.78 10.00 3.85
CA ASP A 41 -9.05 10.58 4.27
C ASP A 41 -9.54 9.98 5.59
N GLN A 42 -9.41 8.67 5.75
CA GLN A 42 -9.82 7.95 6.97
C GLN A 42 -8.95 8.34 8.17
N ILE A 43 -7.64 8.40 8.00
CA ILE A 43 -6.71 8.80 9.07
C ILE A 43 -7.02 10.23 9.50
N ARG A 44 -7.21 11.14 8.55
CA ARG A 44 -7.56 12.53 8.85
C ARG A 44 -8.86 12.63 9.63
N ALA A 45 -9.90 11.92 9.19
CA ALA A 45 -11.20 11.90 9.88
C ALA A 45 -11.07 11.34 11.31
N SER A 46 -10.32 10.26 11.51
CA SER A 46 -10.09 9.68 12.82
C SER A 46 -9.35 10.63 13.76
N LEU A 47 -8.35 11.33 13.27
CA LEU A 47 -7.56 12.28 14.06
C LEU A 47 -8.37 13.52 14.43
N VAL A 48 -9.12 14.09 13.50
CA VAL A 48 -10.00 15.23 13.76
C VAL A 48 -11.10 14.82 14.77
N GLY A 49 -11.67 13.64 14.61
CA GLY A 49 -12.62 13.08 15.56
C GLY A 49 -12.05 12.86 16.96
N ALA A 50 -10.74 12.63 17.06
CA ALA A 50 -10.05 12.46 18.34
C ALA A 50 -9.56 13.79 18.96
N GLY A 51 -9.80 14.92 18.30
CA GLY A 51 -9.48 16.25 18.84
C GLY A 51 -8.29 16.96 18.20
N VAL A 52 -7.68 16.38 17.16
CA VAL A 52 -6.65 17.09 16.39
C VAL A 52 -7.33 18.12 15.49
N GLN A 53 -6.84 19.34 15.49
CA GLN A 53 -7.41 20.38 14.64
C GLN A 53 -7.13 20.09 13.16
N ALA A 54 -8.08 20.39 12.30
CA ALA A 54 -7.97 20.10 10.86
C ALA A 54 -6.73 20.75 10.22
N GLU A 55 -6.35 21.95 10.68
CA GLU A 55 -5.16 22.66 10.20
C GLU A 55 -3.86 21.95 10.55
N GLN A 56 -3.87 21.07 11.54
CA GLN A 56 -2.72 20.29 11.98
C GLN A 56 -2.56 18.99 11.19
N VAL A 57 -3.54 18.64 10.36
CA VAL A 57 -3.51 17.45 9.49
C VAL A 57 -3.46 17.93 8.05
N GLN A 58 -2.26 17.99 7.49
CA GLN A 58 -2.04 18.50 6.14
C GLN A 58 -1.79 17.36 5.16
N ILE A 59 -2.46 17.41 4.02
CA ILE A 59 -2.19 16.49 2.91
C ILE A 59 -0.93 16.95 2.20
N THR A 60 0.01 16.03 2.04
CA THR A 60 1.27 16.27 1.31
C THR A 60 1.23 15.58 -0.05
N ARG A 61 2.10 16.00 -0.94
CA ARG A 61 2.27 15.41 -2.27
C ARG A 61 3.68 14.86 -2.41
N HIS A 62 3.77 13.65 -2.90
CA HIS A 62 5.04 12.95 -3.05
C HIS A 62 5.20 12.42 -4.47
N ARG A 63 6.33 12.72 -5.08
CA ARG A 63 6.69 12.14 -6.36
C ARG A 63 7.26 10.75 -6.13
N ILE A 64 6.69 9.76 -6.81
CA ILE A 64 7.15 8.38 -6.79
C ILE A 64 7.58 8.00 -8.20
N VAL A 65 8.73 7.35 -8.31
CA VAL A 65 9.23 6.79 -9.56
C VAL A 65 9.39 5.29 -9.38
N GLU A 66 8.56 4.53 -10.07
CA GLU A 66 8.61 3.06 -10.07
C GLU A 66 8.88 2.58 -11.49
N GLU A 67 9.70 1.55 -11.62
CA GLU A 67 10.00 0.95 -12.92
C GLU A 67 8.72 0.55 -13.67
N THR A 68 7.76 -0.05 -12.96
CA THR A 68 6.53 -0.58 -13.56
C THR A 68 5.43 0.48 -13.71
N LEU A 69 5.19 1.30 -12.69
CA LEU A 69 4.12 2.31 -12.71
C LEU A 69 4.55 3.67 -13.24
N GLY A 70 5.85 3.86 -13.42
CA GLY A 70 6.41 5.11 -13.93
C GLY A 70 6.53 6.21 -12.89
N ASP A 71 6.51 7.44 -13.37
CA ASP A 71 6.65 8.67 -12.56
C ASP A 71 5.24 9.22 -12.27
N TYR A 72 4.91 9.38 -11.00
CA TYR A 72 3.59 9.87 -10.60
C TYR A 72 3.63 10.54 -9.23
N GLU A 73 2.59 11.28 -8.90
CA GLU A 73 2.40 11.88 -7.58
C GLU A 73 1.40 11.08 -6.76
N ALA A 74 1.65 10.99 -5.46
CA ALA A 74 0.79 10.30 -4.51
C ALA A 74 0.63 11.13 -3.24
N PRO A 75 -0.55 11.05 -2.57
CA PRO A 75 -0.79 11.80 -1.35
C PRO A 75 -0.15 11.13 -0.13
N GLY A 76 0.25 11.95 0.82
CA GLY A 76 0.67 11.56 2.15
C GLY A 76 0.05 12.49 3.19
N LEU A 77 0.52 12.41 4.42
CA LEU A 77 0.08 13.27 5.51
C LEU A 77 1.26 13.81 6.31
N GLN A 78 1.12 15.03 6.73
CA GLN A 78 1.94 15.62 7.79
C GLN A 78 1.00 16.01 8.93
N ILE A 79 1.25 15.47 10.11
CA ILE A 79 0.40 15.68 11.27
C ILE A 79 1.22 16.29 12.39
N LYS A 80 0.71 17.38 12.96
CA LYS A 80 1.30 17.98 14.16
C LYS A 80 0.43 17.65 15.37
N ILE A 81 1.02 16.92 16.31
CA ILE A 81 0.39 16.55 17.57
C ILE A 81 1.26 17.07 18.70
N GLY A 82 0.79 18.09 19.43
CA GLY A 82 1.61 18.78 20.41
C GLY A 82 2.82 19.43 19.73
N THR A 83 4.02 19.06 20.17
CA THR A 83 5.29 19.53 19.58
C THR A 83 5.88 18.55 18.56
N ALA A 84 5.24 17.39 18.39
CA ALA A 84 5.72 16.33 17.52
C ALA A 84 5.13 16.45 16.12
N THR A 85 5.90 16.00 15.13
CA THR A 85 5.46 15.88 13.74
C THR A 85 5.50 14.41 13.32
N VAL A 86 4.40 13.91 12.77
CA VAL A 86 4.30 12.57 12.22
C VAL A 86 4.07 12.68 10.71
N LEU A 87 4.82 11.90 9.94
CA LEU A 87 4.74 11.87 8.48
C LEU A 87 4.25 10.50 8.02
N PHE A 88 3.27 10.51 7.11
CA PHE A 88 2.84 9.34 6.35
C PHE A 88 3.30 9.56 4.91
N VAL A 89 4.29 8.79 4.48
CA VAL A 89 4.93 8.97 3.17
C VAL A 89 4.72 7.72 2.31
N PRO A 90 4.00 7.82 1.18
CA PRO A 90 3.86 6.70 0.25
C PRO A 90 5.21 6.37 -0.38
N VAL A 91 5.52 5.09 -0.47
CA VAL A 91 6.81 4.61 -0.98
C VAL A 91 6.68 4.02 -2.37
N ALA A 92 5.83 3.02 -2.53
CA ALA A 92 5.64 2.32 -3.80
C ALA A 92 4.43 1.40 -3.71
N SER A 93 3.85 1.06 -4.88
CA SER A 93 2.81 0.04 -4.99
C SER A 93 3.40 -1.33 -5.32
N VAL A 94 4.39 -1.39 -6.20
CA VAL A 94 4.99 -2.66 -6.63
C VAL A 94 6.08 -3.04 -5.63
N ILE A 95 5.69 -3.84 -4.65
CA ILE A 95 6.55 -4.29 -3.54
C ILE A 95 6.45 -5.81 -3.40
N ILE A 96 7.42 -6.38 -2.70
CA ILE A 96 7.38 -7.80 -2.36
C ILE A 96 6.41 -8.03 -1.19
N GLY A 97 5.43 -8.91 -1.40
CA GLY A 97 4.53 -9.37 -0.36
C GLY A 97 3.40 -8.42 -0.01
N GLY A 98 2.97 -7.58 -0.93
CA GLY A 98 1.82 -6.69 -0.75
C GLY A 98 1.51 -5.90 -2.00
N TYR A 99 0.58 -4.96 -1.87
CA TYR A 99 0.11 -4.12 -2.98
C TYR A 99 0.55 -2.66 -2.88
N GLY A 100 1.19 -2.30 -1.80
CA GLY A 100 1.72 -0.96 -1.61
C GLY A 100 2.22 -0.73 -0.19
N ARG A 101 3.07 0.28 -0.05
CA ARG A 101 3.72 0.60 1.21
C ARG A 101 3.69 2.10 1.49
N VAL A 102 3.38 2.42 2.72
CA VAL A 102 3.48 3.78 3.29
C VAL A 102 4.35 3.70 4.54
N ASP A 103 5.32 4.59 4.66
CA ASP A 103 6.14 4.70 5.86
C ASP A 103 5.58 5.79 6.78
N VAL A 104 5.45 5.44 8.05
CA VAL A 104 5.04 6.37 9.10
C VAL A 104 6.26 6.67 9.96
N THR A 105 6.64 7.94 10.03
CA THR A 105 7.80 8.36 10.85
C THR A 105 7.39 9.42 11.86
N GLY A 106 7.93 9.30 13.04
CA GLY A 106 7.77 10.28 14.12
C GLY A 106 9.03 10.39 14.94
N PRO A 107 9.04 11.20 16.01
CA PRO A 107 10.28 11.45 16.78
C PRO A 107 10.81 10.21 17.50
N ARG A 108 10.01 9.17 17.70
CA ARG A 108 10.40 7.97 18.45
C ARG A 108 10.58 6.72 17.61
N GLY A 109 10.25 6.77 16.33
CA GLY A 109 10.41 5.59 15.50
C GLY A 109 9.70 5.65 14.18
N GLU A 110 9.69 4.51 13.52
CA GLU A 110 9.11 4.31 12.20
C GLU A 110 8.28 3.03 12.19
N VAL A 111 7.16 3.07 11.47
CA VAL A 111 6.29 1.92 11.25
C VAL A 111 5.99 1.83 9.76
N LYS A 112 5.98 0.61 9.21
CA LYS A 112 5.56 0.38 7.83
C LYS A 112 4.09 0.03 7.78
N LEU A 113 3.37 0.68 6.87
CA LEU A 113 2.02 0.27 6.51
C LEU A 113 2.07 -0.45 5.16
N ILE A 114 1.50 -1.65 5.09
CA ILE A 114 1.45 -2.45 3.88
C ILE A 114 -0.01 -2.69 3.53
N ALA A 115 -0.39 -2.33 2.30
CA ALA A 115 -1.67 -2.75 1.74
C ALA A 115 -1.57 -4.19 1.28
N ASP A 116 -2.51 -5.02 1.66
CA ASP A 116 -2.52 -6.43 1.33
C ASP A 116 -3.95 -6.87 1.03
N ASP A 117 -4.07 -8.07 0.49
CA ASP A 117 -5.36 -8.66 0.18
C ASP A 117 -6.17 -8.90 1.46
N ALA A 118 -7.43 -8.47 1.45
CA ALA A 118 -8.35 -8.73 2.57
C ALA A 118 -8.53 -10.23 2.80
N GLU A 119 -8.46 -11.02 1.73
CA GLU A 119 -8.48 -12.48 1.76
C GLU A 119 -7.06 -13.03 1.61
N ARG A 120 -6.28 -12.99 2.70
CA ARG A 120 -4.88 -13.46 2.68
C ARG A 120 -4.69 -14.91 2.23
N PHE A 121 -5.71 -15.74 2.42
CA PHE A 121 -5.67 -17.18 2.13
C PHE A 121 -6.67 -17.55 1.04
N HIS A 122 -6.75 -16.74 -0.03
CA HIS A 122 -7.58 -17.09 -1.17
C HIS A 122 -7.00 -18.28 -1.95
N ASP A 123 -7.86 -18.96 -2.71
CA ASP A 123 -7.45 -20.07 -3.58
C ASP A 123 -6.40 -19.59 -4.58
N PRO A 124 -5.20 -20.23 -4.65
CA PRO A 124 -4.17 -19.85 -5.62
C PRO A 124 -4.61 -19.99 -7.09
N GLU A 125 -5.66 -20.76 -7.36
CA GLU A 125 -6.25 -20.86 -8.70
C GLU A 125 -7.20 -19.71 -9.03
N GLU A 126 -7.57 -18.91 -8.05
CA GLU A 126 -8.40 -17.73 -8.27
C GLU A 126 -7.62 -16.68 -9.06
N LYS A 127 -8.19 -16.26 -10.19
CA LYS A 127 -7.55 -15.39 -11.16
C LYS A 127 -8.02 -13.93 -11.08
N THR A 128 -8.69 -13.55 -10.00
CA THR A 128 -9.12 -12.16 -9.83
C THR A 128 -7.91 -11.24 -9.81
N PRO A 129 -7.84 -10.24 -10.72
CA PRO A 129 -6.71 -9.32 -10.76
C PRO A 129 -6.57 -8.53 -9.46
N SER A 130 -5.35 -8.17 -9.10
CA SER A 130 -5.07 -7.44 -7.87
C SER A 130 -5.84 -6.12 -7.75
N HIS A 131 -6.09 -5.42 -8.85
CA HIS A 131 -6.83 -4.17 -8.85
C HIS A 131 -8.35 -4.32 -8.63
N GLU A 132 -8.88 -5.53 -8.73
CA GLU A 132 -10.29 -5.85 -8.46
C GLU A 132 -10.49 -6.47 -7.07
N ARG A 133 -9.41 -6.75 -6.35
CA ARG A 133 -9.49 -7.33 -5.02
C ARG A 133 -9.68 -6.23 -3.98
N GLU A 134 -10.19 -6.60 -2.80
CA GLU A 134 -10.24 -5.70 -1.66
C GLU A 134 -8.88 -5.63 -0.98
N TRP A 135 -8.37 -4.41 -0.79
CA TRP A 135 -7.12 -4.16 -0.10
C TRP A 135 -7.38 -3.64 1.31
N VAL A 136 -6.64 -4.16 2.28
CA VAL A 136 -6.66 -3.69 3.66
C VAL A 136 -5.24 -3.35 4.10
N TRP A 137 -5.13 -2.49 5.09
CA TRP A 137 -3.83 -2.04 5.59
C TRP A 137 -3.43 -2.77 6.86
N PHE A 138 -2.16 -3.16 6.91
CA PHE A 138 -1.52 -3.74 8.09
C PHE A 138 -0.32 -2.89 8.47
N ALA A 139 -0.08 -2.75 9.78
CA ALA A 139 1.07 -2.04 10.31
C ALA A 139 2.12 -3.03 10.81
N TYR A 140 3.37 -2.76 10.48
CA TYR A 140 4.50 -3.58 10.86
C TYR A 140 5.57 -2.70 11.53
N PRO A 141 5.69 -2.77 12.87
CA PRO A 141 6.66 -1.95 13.60
C PRO A 141 8.10 -2.42 13.43
N ASP A 142 8.29 -3.66 12.98
CA ASP A 142 9.59 -4.26 12.77
C ASP A 142 9.88 -4.46 11.27
N LYS A 143 11.16 -4.50 10.89
CA LYS A 143 11.61 -4.81 9.53
C LYS A 143 11.19 -6.22 9.09
N SER A 144 11.10 -7.17 10.03
CA SER A 144 10.45 -8.45 9.78
C SER A 144 8.94 -8.25 9.84
N ARG A 145 8.18 -9.05 9.11
CA ARG A 145 6.72 -8.98 9.15
C ARG A 145 6.10 -9.67 10.36
N ARG A 146 6.86 -9.79 11.43
CA ARG A 146 6.39 -10.32 12.71
C ARG A 146 5.71 -9.20 13.50
N GLY A 147 4.67 -9.55 14.21
CA GLY A 147 3.95 -8.62 15.08
C GLY A 147 3.12 -7.59 14.33
N GLY A 148 2.79 -7.85 13.06
CA GLY A 148 1.89 -7.00 12.29
C GLY A 148 0.47 -7.04 12.82
N PHE A 149 -0.23 -5.92 12.68
CA PHE A 149 -1.62 -5.78 13.10
C PHE A 149 -2.40 -4.95 12.08
N ARG A 150 -3.71 -5.17 12.06
CA ARG A 150 -4.59 -4.44 11.16
C ARG A 150 -4.65 -2.96 11.53
N LEU A 151 -4.66 -2.09 10.53
CA LEU A 151 -4.77 -0.65 10.71
C LEU A 151 -6.25 -0.25 10.76
N ASP A 152 -6.86 -0.51 11.90
CA ASP A 152 -8.15 0.05 12.30
C ASP A 152 -7.90 1.22 13.27
N ASP A 153 -8.92 1.73 13.93
CA ASP A 153 -8.74 2.85 14.88
C ASP A 153 -7.80 2.49 16.03
N GLU A 154 -7.90 1.27 16.56
CA GLU A 154 -6.98 0.78 17.59
C GLU A 154 -5.56 0.59 17.04
N GLY A 155 -5.45 0.08 15.81
CA GLY A 155 -4.18 -0.06 15.12
C GLY A 155 -3.52 1.28 14.86
N LEU A 156 -4.28 2.29 14.45
CA LEU A 156 -3.77 3.65 14.27
C LEU A 156 -3.25 4.23 15.60
N ALA A 157 -3.96 4.00 16.70
CA ALA A 157 -3.52 4.43 18.02
C ALA A 157 -2.17 3.79 18.38
N LYS A 158 -1.99 2.48 18.11
CA LYS A 158 -0.74 1.77 18.33
C LYS A 158 0.40 2.33 17.47
N VAL A 159 0.13 2.62 16.21
CA VAL A 159 1.12 3.23 15.30
C VAL A 159 1.58 4.56 15.84
N LEU A 160 0.65 5.43 16.23
CA LEU A 160 0.98 6.75 16.78
C LEU A 160 1.73 6.65 18.10
N GLU A 161 1.39 5.71 18.98
CA GLU A 161 2.14 5.46 20.21
C GLU A 161 3.58 5.03 19.91
N LEU A 162 3.79 4.17 18.93
CA LEU A 162 5.12 3.70 18.54
C LEU A 162 6.00 4.82 17.98
N VAL A 163 5.44 5.74 17.21
CA VAL A 163 6.22 6.82 16.58
C VAL A 163 6.31 8.09 17.42
N LEU A 164 5.38 8.31 18.34
CA LEU A 164 5.35 9.46 19.25
C LEU A 164 5.99 9.17 20.60
N GLY A 165 5.91 7.92 21.04
CA GLY A 165 6.21 7.52 22.41
C GLY A 165 5.00 7.68 23.33
N SER A 166 5.14 7.19 24.56
CA SER A 166 4.12 7.36 25.59
C SER A 166 4.10 8.81 26.07
N ALA A 167 2.92 9.33 26.28
CA ALA A 167 2.73 10.69 26.81
C ALA A 167 3.20 10.77 28.28
#